data_e105f0a8a5967ed809413a9a08c68adc
#
_entry.id   e105f0a8a5967ed809413a9a08c68adc
#
_cell.length_a   1.000
_cell.length_b   1.000
_cell.length_c   1.000
_cell.angle_alpha   90.00
_cell.angle_beta   90.00
_cell.angle_gamma   90.00
#
_symmetry.space_group_name_H-M   'P 1'
#
loop_
_entity.id
_entity.type
_entity.pdbx_description
1 polymer ?
#
loop_
_entity_poly.entity_id
_entity_poly.type
_entity_poly.pdbx_seq_one_letter_code
_entity_poly.pdbx_strand_id
1 'polypeptide(L)'
;MRPTLLTLLLLVTACEVSQEEELAVGAETARQVQEQLPIVHDPYIHAYVNELGDSIASRTTRADIDWHFHVVNSHQINAFALPGGYIYVNRGLIDATTRVDELAGVLGHEIGHVIQRHSVQQMQDRQKIGAVAQLACTLTNICESGLGQAAISIGGTAIISRYSRGDEFAADSEAVENVLRVGIDPEGIPSLFETLMQARQTTPGTVESWFATHPLEEARIDNARRLIEQAGAAGAGGLLQQLPSYAEFKRRVASLPEPVQPSQ
;
A
#
# COMPACT_ATOMS: atom_id res chain seq x y z
N MET A 1 0.22 36.74 -50.38
CA MET A 1 -0.67 35.83 -49.64
C MET A 1 0.19 35.10 -48.61
N ARG A 2 0.01 35.41 -47.34
CA ARG A 2 0.72 34.74 -46.22
C ARG A 2 -0.15 33.58 -45.74
N PRO A 3 0.34 32.34 -45.61
CA PRO A 3 -0.44 31.29 -45.04
C PRO A 3 -0.51 31.49 -43.50
N THR A 4 -1.71 31.67 -42.99
CA THR A 4 -2.01 31.60 -41.54
C THR A 4 -1.86 30.16 -41.09
N LEU A 5 -0.82 29.90 -40.31
CA LEU A 5 -0.60 28.61 -39.62
C LEU A 5 -1.64 28.51 -38.50
N LEU A 6 -2.68 27.72 -38.73
CA LEU A 6 -3.69 27.42 -37.72
C LEU A 6 -3.08 26.39 -36.76
N THR A 7 -2.59 26.86 -35.61
CA THR A 7 -2.07 26.00 -34.53
C THR A 7 -3.25 25.28 -33.90
N LEU A 8 -3.46 24.01 -34.27
CA LEU A 8 -4.42 23.11 -33.63
C LEU A 8 -3.88 22.73 -32.27
N LEU A 9 -4.34 23.42 -31.24
CA LEU A 9 -4.05 23.09 -29.84
C LEU A 9 -4.88 21.84 -29.50
N LEU A 10 -4.29 20.66 -29.62
CA LEU A 10 -4.86 19.40 -29.07
C LEU A 10 -4.90 19.51 -27.56
N LEU A 11 -6.06 19.85 -27.00
CA LEU A 11 -6.38 19.68 -25.60
C LEU A 11 -6.43 18.17 -25.33
N VAL A 12 -5.31 17.60 -24.90
CA VAL A 12 -5.28 16.28 -24.27
C VAL A 12 -5.92 16.45 -22.89
N THR A 13 -7.23 16.30 -22.82
CA THR A 13 -7.90 16.10 -21.52
C THR A 13 -7.40 14.77 -21.01
N ALA A 14 -6.50 14.80 -20.03
CA ALA A 14 -6.17 13.61 -19.26
C ALA A 14 -7.50 13.16 -18.61
N CYS A 15 -8.10 12.08 -19.10
CA CYS A 15 -9.23 11.46 -18.44
C CYS A 15 -8.74 11.01 -17.04
N GLU A 16 -9.27 11.62 -16.02
CA GLU A 16 -9.06 11.17 -14.65
C GLU A 16 -9.79 9.84 -14.48
N VAL A 17 -9.11 8.83 -13.90
CA VAL A 17 -9.73 7.53 -13.63
C VAL A 17 -10.90 7.73 -12.66
N SER A 18 -12.10 7.38 -13.09
CA SER A 18 -13.30 7.45 -12.27
C SER A 18 -13.23 6.46 -11.08
N GLN A 19 -14.07 6.64 -10.09
CA GLN A 19 -14.18 5.68 -8.98
C GLN A 19 -14.66 4.31 -9.49
N GLU A 20 -15.59 4.27 -10.42
CA GLU A 20 -16.09 3.01 -11.00
C GLU A 20 -14.97 2.25 -11.71
N GLU A 21 -14.13 2.93 -12.50
CA GLU A 21 -12.97 2.33 -13.14
C GLU A 21 -11.93 1.86 -12.12
N GLU A 22 -11.68 2.63 -11.06
CA GLU A 22 -10.79 2.24 -9.97
C GLU A 22 -11.26 0.93 -9.30
N LEU A 23 -12.56 0.85 -8.95
CA LEU A 23 -13.16 -0.33 -8.33
C LEU A 23 -13.09 -1.55 -9.25
N ALA A 24 -13.37 -1.38 -10.54
CA ALA A 24 -13.32 -2.46 -11.51
C ALA A 24 -11.89 -3.01 -11.70
N VAL A 25 -10.91 -2.11 -11.85
CA VAL A 25 -9.49 -2.49 -11.95
C VAL A 25 -9.02 -3.16 -10.65
N GLY A 26 -9.42 -2.62 -9.49
CA GLY A 26 -9.09 -3.18 -8.19
C GLY A 26 -9.59 -4.60 -8.03
N ALA A 27 -10.86 -4.86 -8.35
CA ALA A 27 -11.48 -6.19 -8.25
C ALA A 27 -10.78 -7.21 -9.17
N GLU A 28 -10.50 -6.85 -10.42
CA GLU A 28 -9.80 -7.75 -11.35
C GLU A 28 -8.37 -8.03 -10.90
N THR A 29 -7.66 -7.00 -10.40
CA THR A 29 -6.31 -7.17 -9.86
C THR A 29 -6.32 -8.07 -8.62
N ALA A 30 -7.27 -7.84 -7.70
CA ALA A 30 -7.41 -8.65 -6.50
C ALA A 30 -7.67 -10.12 -6.82
N ARG A 31 -8.50 -10.41 -7.84
CA ARG A 31 -8.72 -11.78 -8.32
C ARG A 31 -7.42 -12.45 -8.77
N GLN A 32 -6.61 -11.74 -9.58
CA GLN A 32 -5.33 -12.25 -10.05
C GLN A 32 -4.32 -12.47 -8.92
N VAL A 33 -4.27 -11.55 -7.96
CA VAL A 33 -3.42 -11.66 -6.77
C VAL A 33 -3.81 -12.87 -5.92
N GLN A 34 -5.12 -13.10 -5.72
CA GLN A 34 -5.62 -14.24 -4.94
C GLN A 34 -5.38 -15.60 -5.62
N GLU A 35 -5.27 -15.63 -6.94
CA GLU A 35 -4.87 -16.83 -7.68
C GLU A 35 -3.37 -17.15 -7.56
N GLN A 36 -2.54 -16.14 -7.33
CA GLN A 36 -1.08 -16.25 -7.31
C GLN A 36 -0.47 -16.34 -5.92
N LEU A 37 -1.10 -15.70 -4.92
CA LEU A 37 -0.59 -15.67 -3.57
C LEU A 37 -1.28 -16.68 -2.66
N PRO A 38 -0.54 -17.26 -1.69
CA PRO A 38 -1.09 -18.20 -0.71
C PRO A 38 -1.96 -17.48 0.33
N ILE A 39 -3.18 -17.12 -0.05
CA ILE A 39 -4.13 -16.44 0.85
C ILE A 39 -4.53 -17.37 2.00
N VAL A 40 -4.55 -16.82 3.22
CA VAL A 40 -5.00 -17.53 4.42
C VAL A 40 -6.52 -17.55 4.47
N HIS A 41 -7.12 -18.73 4.47
CA HIS A 41 -8.58 -18.95 4.53
C HIS A 41 -9.07 -19.35 5.93
N ASP A 42 -8.27 -19.14 6.98
CA ASP A 42 -8.69 -19.40 8.35
C ASP A 42 -9.78 -18.38 8.76
N PRO A 43 -10.99 -18.83 9.16
CA PRO A 43 -12.10 -17.92 9.44
C PRO A 43 -11.81 -16.96 10.62
N TYR A 44 -11.05 -17.39 11.63
CA TYR A 44 -10.73 -16.52 12.76
C TYR A 44 -9.73 -15.43 12.37
N ILE A 45 -8.68 -15.79 11.61
CA ILE A 45 -7.68 -14.84 11.11
C ILE A 45 -8.35 -13.83 10.18
N HIS A 46 -9.20 -14.32 9.27
CA HIS A 46 -9.94 -13.47 8.34
C HIS A 46 -10.86 -12.50 9.09
N ALA A 47 -11.66 -13.00 10.03
CA ALA A 47 -12.56 -12.14 10.81
C ALA A 47 -11.77 -11.07 11.57
N TYR A 48 -10.67 -11.45 12.26
CA TYR A 48 -9.88 -10.53 13.07
C TYR A 48 -9.30 -9.37 12.24
N VAL A 49 -8.66 -9.68 11.09
CA VAL A 49 -8.02 -8.63 10.29
C VAL A 49 -9.06 -7.73 9.61
N ASN A 50 -10.23 -8.27 9.22
CA ASN A 50 -11.31 -7.47 8.66
C ASN A 50 -11.97 -6.61 9.74
N GLU A 51 -12.29 -7.12 10.94
CA GLU A 51 -12.84 -6.31 12.04
C GLU A 51 -11.91 -5.14 12.40
N LEU A 52 -10.60 -5.38 12.49
CA LEU A 52 -9.63 -4.32 12.77
C LEU A 52 -9.56 -3.31 11.63
N GLY A 53 -9.43 -3.77 10.39
CA GLY A 53 -9.34 -2.93 9.21
C GLY A 53 -10.62 -2.12 8.96
N ASP A 54 -11.79 -2.75 9.05
CA ASP A 54 -13.10 -2.11 8.89
C ASP A 54 -13.34 -1.04 9.96
N SER A 55 -12.88 -1.30 11.20
CA SER A 55 -12.98 -0.30 12.27
C SER A 55 -12.28 1.00 11.91
N ILE A 56 -11.11 0.91 11.25
CA ILE A 56 -10.32 2.06 10.79
C ILE A 56 -10.96 2.66 9.53
N ALA A 57 -11.23 1.84 8.52
CA ALA A 57 -11.70 2.25 7.20
C ALA A 57 -13.07 2.94 7.24
N SER A 58 -13.98 2.48 8.11
CA SER A 58 -15.34 3.03 8.28
C SER A 58 -15.38 4.48 8.77
N ARG A 59 -14.27 5.01 9.26
CA ARG A 59 -14.15 6.39 9.75
C ARG A 59 -13.38 7.30 8.79
N THR A 60 -13.02 6.81 7.62
CA THR A 60 -12.28 7.55 6.61
C THR A 60 -13.19 8.29 5.63
N THR A 61 -12.61 9.10 4.76
CA THR A 61 -13.32 9.80 3.67
C THR A 61 -13.76 8.86 2.55
N ARG A 62 -13.27 7.61 2.53
CA ARG A 62 -13.62 6.55 1.58
C ARG A 62 -14.40 5.41 2.26
N ALA A 63 -15.24 5.73 3.26
CA ALA A 63 -16.12 4.75 3.92
C ALA A 63 -17.25 4.23 3.00
N ASP A 64 -17.38 4.80 1.80
CA ASP A 64 -18.37 4.46 0.76
C ASP A 64 -17.96 3.29 -0.14
N ILE A 65 -16.71 2.82 -0.04
CA ILE A 65 -16.22 1.64 -0.79
C ILE A 65 -16.23 0.39 0.09
N ASP A 66 -16.30 -0.78 -0.56
CA ASP A 66 -16.15 -2.06 0.13
C ASP A 66 -14.67 -2.34 0.40
N TRP A 67 -14.33 -2.53 1.67
CA TRP A 67 -12.96 -2.83 2.08
C TRP A 67 -12.76 -4.33 2.26
N HIS A 68 -11.60 -4.83 1.86
CA HIS A 68 -11.25 -6.25 1.91
C HIS A 68 -9.83 -6.42 2.45
N PHE A 69 -9.70 -7.11 3.58
CA PHE A 69 -8.41 -7.35 4.23
C PHE A 69 -8.07 -8.82 4.18
N HIS A 70 -6.90 -9.13 3.62
CA HIS A 70 -6.41 -10.48 3.42
C HIS A 70 -5.07 -10.70 4.09
N VAL A 71 -4.86 -11.89 4.65
CA VAL A 71 -3.55 -12.33 5.13
C VAL A 71 -2.93 -13.26 4.09
N VAL A 72 -1.66 -13.00 3.75
CA VAL A 72 -0.86 -13.84 2.87
C VAL A 72 0.07 -14.70 3.71
N ASN A 73 0.07 -16.02 3.50
CA ASN A 73 0.99 -16.92 4.20
C ASN A 73 2.39 -16.83 3.59
N SER A 74 3.11 -15.76 3.90
CA SER A 74 4.47 -15.47 3.45
C SER A 74 5.31 -14.96 4.60
N HIS A 75 6.57 -15.42 4.71
CA HIS A 75 7.51 -14.94 5.71
C HIS A 75 8.12 -13.56 5.40
N GLN A 76 7.92 -13.06 4.18
CA GLN A 76 8.37 -11.71 3.85
C GLN A 76 7.62 -10.69 4.70
N ILE A 77 8.34 -9.74 5.27
CA ILE A 77 7.74 -8.60 5.97
C ILE A 77 7.23 -7.64 4.90
N ASN A 78 5.92 -7.65 4.65
CA ASN A 78 5.28 -6.77 3.67
C ASN A 78 3.78 -6.61 3.94
N ALA A 79 3.23 -5.50 3.48
CA ALA A 79 1.81 -5.28 3.23
C ALA A 79 1.67 -4.47 1.94
N PHE A 80 0.52 -4.47 1.33
CA PHE A 80 0.26 -3.66 0.15
C PHE A 80 -1.23 -3.45 -0.08
N ALA A 81 -1.57 -2.32 -0.69
CA ALA A 81 -2.91 -1.97 -1.09
C ALA A 81 -3.05 -1.98 -2.61
N LEU A 82 -4.20 -2.49 -3.09
CA LEU A 82 -4.64 -2.34 -4.46
C LEU A 82 -5.74 -1.28 -4.55
N PRO A 83 -5.99 -0.71 -5.74
CA PRO A 83 -7.13 0.18 -5.93
C PRO A 83 -8.43 -0.46 -5.44
N GLY A 84 -9.38 0.35 -5.01
CA GLY A 84 -10.72 -0.13 -4.65
C GLY A 84 -10.85 -0.80 -3.27
N GLY A 85 -9.84 -0.66 -2.37
CA GLY A 85 -9.99 -1.08 -0.97
C GLY A 85 -9.50 -2.48 -0.65
N TYR A 86 -8.72 -3.13 -1.51
CA TYR A 86 -8.13 -4.44 -1.24
C TYR A 86 -6.76 -4.29 -0.58
N ILE A 87 -6.63 -4.79 0.65
CA ILE A 87 -5.41 -4.71 1.45
C ILE A 87 -4.92 -6.12 1.80
N TYR A 88 -3.63 -6.34 1.62
CA TYR A 88 -2.96 -7.60 1.88
C TYR A 88 -1.84 -7.40 2.90
N VAL A 89 -1.81 -8.25 3.92
CA VAL A 89 -0.78 -8.25 4.96
C VAL A 89 -0.10 -9.61 5.02
N ASN A 90 1.20 -9.65 4.89
CA ASN A 90 1.95 -10.89 4.98
C ASN A 90 2.06 -11.36 6.44
N ARG A 91 2.05 -12.69 6.64
CA ARG A 91 2.32 -13.33 7.92
C ARG A 91 3.60 -12.79 8.57
N GLY A 92 4.69 -12.64 7.79
CA GLY A 92 5.96 -12.13 8.32
C GLY A 92 5.85 -10.74 8.93
N LEU A 93 5.00 -9.86 8.40
CA LEU A 93 4.75 -8.56 9.01
C LEU A 93 3.94 -8.69 10.30
N ILE A 94 2.91 -9.53 10.31
CA ILE A 94 2.14 -9.83 11.53
C ILE A 94 3.07 -10.42 12.60
N ASP A 95 3.99 -11.32 12.24
CA ASP A 95 4.96 -11.91 13.16
C ASP A 95 5.92 -10.86 13.75
N ALA A 96 6.28 -9.83 12.98
CA ALA A 96 7.14 -8.73 13.43
C ALA A 96 6.44 -7.77 14.42
N THR A 97 5.12 -7.66 14.37
CA THR A 97 4.36 -6.81 15.31
C THR A 97 4.26 -7.47 16.69
N THR A 98 4.31 -6.68 17.75
CA THR A 98 4.19 -7.13 19.16
C THR A 98 2.89 -6.68 19.81
N ARG A 99 2.29 -5.61 19.30
CA ARG A 99 1.08 -4.96 19.80
C ARG A 99 0.07 -4.77 18.66
N VAL A 100 -1.22 -4.66 19.02
CA VAL A 100 -2.28 -4.46 18.04
C VAL A 100 -2.22 -3.10 17.37
N ASP A 101 -1.76 -2.07 18.08
CA ASP A 101 -1.59 -0.72 17.53
C ASP A 101 -0.54 -0.66 16.42
N GLU A 102 0.49 -1.52 16.46
CA GLU A 102 1.47 -1.65 15.37
C GLU A 102 0.83 -2.23 14.11
N LEU A 103 0.01 -3.28 14.24
CA LEU A 103 -0.74 -3.83 13.11
C LEU A 103 -1.78 -2.84 12.58
N ALA A 104 -2.49 -2.16 13.49
CA ALA A 104 -3.45 -1.11 13.13
C ALA A 104 -2.77 0.05 12.39
N GLY A 105 -1.55 0.42 12.80
CA GLY A 105 -0.74 1.43 12.12
C GLY A 105 -0.43 1.07 10.67
N VAL A 106 -0.07 -0.20 10.40
CA VAL A 106 0.13 -0.70 9.02
C VAL A 106 -1.17 -0.64 8.23
N LEU A 107 -2.26 -1.19 8.79
CA LEU A 107 -3.55 -1.16 8.09
C LEU A 107 -3.98 0.28 7.79
N GLY A 108 -3.79 1.20 8.76
CA GLY A 108 -4.06 2.62 8.57
C GLY A 108 -3.21 3.25 7.47
N HIS A 109 -1.94 2.85 7.35
CA HIS A 109 -1.04 3.30 6.28
C HIS A 109 -1.49 2.79 4.90
N GLU A 110 -1.82 1.51 4.79
CA GLU A 110 -2.34 0.94 3.53
C GLU A 110 -3.70 1.54 3.14
N ILE A 111 -4.58 1.75 4.12
CA ILE A 111 -5.83 2.49 3.94
C ILE A 111 -5.52 3.91 3.44
N GLY A 112 -4.50 4.56 3.99
CA GLY A 112 -4.04 5.89 3.54
C GLY A 112 -3.66 5.92 2.06
N HIS A 113 -2.95 4.91 1.57
CA HIS A 113 -2.63 4.78 0.15
C HIS A 113 -3.88 4.69 -0.74
N VAL A 114 -4.90 3.97 -0.30
CA VAL A 114 -6.19 3.88 -1.02
C VAL A 114 -6.95 5.20 -0.98
N ILE A 115 -7.02 5.87 0.19
CA ILE A 115 -7.68 7.17 0.35
C ILE A 115 -7.07 8.20 -0.60
N GLN A 116 -5.75 8.29 -0.62
CA GLN A 116 -4.98 9.21 -1.46
C GLN A 116 -4.89 8.75 -2.92
N ARG A 117 -5.44 7.57 -3.26
CA ARG A 117 -5.46 6.98 -4.61
C ARG A 117 -4.07 6.83 -5.24
N HIS A 118 -3.02 6.59 -4.44
CA HIS A 118 -1.64 6.56 -4.90
C HIS A 118 -1.42 5.52 -6.00
N SER A 119 -2.00 4.31 -5.87
CA SER A 119 -1.92 3.27 -6.90
C SER A 119 -2.58 3.71 -8.22
N VAL A 120 -3.70 4.44 -8.16
CA VAL A 120 -4.38 4.98 -9.35
C VAL A 120 -3.52 6.04 -10.03
N GLN A 121 -2.92 6.95 -9.26
CA GLN A 121 -2.01 7.97 -9.79
C GLN A 121 -0.81 7.32 -10.49
N GLN A 122 -0.21 6.31 -9.89
CA GLN A 122 0.88 5.55 -10.52
C GLN A 122 0.46 4.89 -11.84
N MET A 123 -0.75 4.31 -11.90
CA MET A 123 -1.28 3.74 -13.14
C MET A 123 -1.45 4.80 -14.23
N GLN A 124 -2.01 5.96 -13.89
CA GLN A 124 -2.18 7.08 -14.82
C GLN A 124 -0.85 7.60 -15.33
N ASP A 125 0.15 7.75 -14.47
CA ASP A 125 1.47 8.24 -14.86
C ASP A 125 2.18 7.25 -15.78
N ARG A 126 2.04 5.95 -15.56
CA ARG A 126 2.55 4.92 -16.48
C ARG A 126 1.85 4.96 -17.83
N GLN A 127 0.54 5.16 -17.87
CA GLN A 127 -0.22 5.31 -19.12
C GLN A 127 0.26 6.54 -19.90
N LYS A 128 0.49 7.68 -19.22
CA LYS A 128 1.05 8.89 -19.84
C LYS A 128 2.45 8.63 -20.40
N ILE A 129 3.32 7.99 -19.63
CA ILE A 129 4.68 7.64 -20.07
C ILE A 129 4.61 6.69 -21.26
N GLY A 130 3.74 5.68 -21.24
CA GLY A 130 3.52 4.77 -22.35
C GLY A 130 3.03 5.47 -23.60
N ALA A 131 2.08 6.41 -23.48
CA ALA A 131 1.56 7.20 -24.60
C ALA A 131 2.64 8.11 -25.20
N VAL A 132 3.46 8.77 -24.37
CA VAL A 132 4.58 9.61 -24.82
C VAL A 132 5.64 8.75 -25.50
N ALA A 133 5.99 7.58 -24.94
CA ALA A 133 6.92 6.64 -25.55
C ALA A 133 6.42 6.15 -26.91
N GLN A 134 5.13 5.78 -27.02
CA GLN A 134 4.52 5.35 -28.26
C GLN A 134 4.53 6.46 -29.33
N LEU A 135 4.25 7.71 -28.93
CA LEU A 135 4.31 8.86 -29.83
C LEU A 135 5.76 9.11 -30.30
N ALA A 136 6.73 9.06 -29.40
CA ALA A 136 8.14 9.19 -29.75
C ALA A 136 8.57 8.07 -30.70
N CYS A 137 8.13 6.83 -30.47
CA CYS A 137 8.34 5.70 -31.36
C CYS A 137 7.83 5.96 -32.77
N THR A 138 6.60 6.49 -32.86
CA THR A 138 5.97 6.79 -34.18
C THR A 138 6.68 7.89 -34.92
N LEU A 139 7.22 8.90 -34.22
CA LEU A 139 7.88 10.06 -34.81
C LEU A 139 9.35 9.83 -35.16
N THR A 140 10.05 8.91 -34.48
CA THR A 140 11.53 8.81 -34.54
C THR A 140 12.06 7.44 -34.95
N ASN A 141 11.21 6.43 -35.18
CA ASN A 141 11.58 5.03 -35.46
C ASN A 141 12.52 4.38 -34.39
N ILE A 142 12.67 5.01 -33.22
CA ILE A 142 13.53 4.52 -32.13
C ILE A 142 13.08 3.14 -31.62
N CYS A 143 11.82 2.77 -31.83
CA CYS A 143 11.26 1.50 -31.38
C CYS A 143 11.68 0.28 -32.19
N GLU A 144 12.35 0.45 -33.31
CA GLU A 144 13.02 -0.65 -34.01
C GLU A 144 14.29 -1.12 -33.29
N SER A 145 14.78 -0.33 -32.31
CA SER A 145 15.90 -0.70 -31.46
C SER A 145 15.44 -1.48 -30.22
N GLY A 146 16.24 -2.46 -29.75
CA GLY A 146 15.93 -3.25 -28.56
C GLY A 146 15.68 -2.44 -27.28
N LEU A 147 16.21 -1.20 -27.19
CA LEU A 147 15.98 -0.25 -26.09
C LEU A 147 14.54 0.33 -26.14
N GLY A 148 13.98 0.57 -27.32
CA GLY A 148 12.61 1.04 -27.45
C GLY A 148 11.57 -0.03 -27.07
N GLN A 149 11.83 -1.30 -27.42
CA GLN A 149 10.97 -2.41 -27.03
C GLN A 149 11.01 -2.67 -25.51
N ALA A 150 12.18 -2.52 -24.88
CA ALA A 150 12.31 -2.64 -23.43
C ALA A 150 11.51 -1.54 -22.68
N ALA A 151 11.49 -0.31 -23.19
CA ALA A 151 10.73 0.79 -22.57
C ALA A 151 9.21 0.56 -22.63
N ILE A 152 8.70 -0.12 -23.67
CA ILE A 152 7.27 -0.46 -23.80
C ILE A 152 6.90 -1.64 -22.89
N SER A 153 7.80 -2.63 -22.72
CA SER A 153 7.54 -3.82 -21.88
C SER A 153 7.56 -3.52 -20.38
N ILE A 154 8.26 -2.46 -19.93
CA ILE A 154 8.28 -2.04 -18.53
C ILE A 154 6.92 -1.48 -18.08
N GLY A 155 6.07 -1.01 -19.01
CA GLY A 155 4.72 -0.48 -18.69
C GLY A 155 3.70 -1.53 -18.26
N GLY A 156 3.97 -2.84 -18.38
CA GLY A 156 2.96 -3.90 -18.25
C GLY A 156 2.99 -4.77 -16.99
N THR A 157 3.98 -4.69 -16.12
CA THR A 157 4.20 -5.80 -15.17
C THR A 157 4.40 -5.46 -13.70
N ALA A 158 4.18 -4.26 -13.21
CA ALA A 158 4.25 -4.04 -11.77
C ALA A 158 3.09 -3.20 -11.25
N ILE A 159 2.06 -3.85 -10.76
CA ILE A 159 0.90 -3.23 -10.10
C ILE A 159 1.32 -2.61 -8.76
N ILE A 160 2.36 -3.18 -8.13
CA ILE A 160 2.95 -2.69 -6.89
C ILE A 160 4.30 -2.07 -7.23
N SER A 161 4.34 -0.75 -7.34
CA SER A 161 5.59 -0.01 -7.52
C SER A 161 5.93 0.77 -6.27
N ARG A 162 7.18 1.18 -6.20
CA ARG A 162 7.70 2.02 -5.13
C ARG A 162 6.93 3.35 -5.09
N TYR A 163 6.40 3.69 -3.94
CA TYR A 163 5.78 4.98 -3.68
C TYR A 163 6.84 6.09 -3.58
N SER A 164 6.44 7.31 -3.91
CA SER A 164 7.30 8.47 -3.67
C SER A 164 7.36 8.80 -2.17
N ARG A 165 8.37 9.58 -1.75
CA ARG A 165 8.41 10.09 -0.38
C ARG A 165 7.16 10.89 0.00
N GLY A 166 6.62 11.66 -0.94
CA GLY A 166 5.41 12.44 -0.73
C GLY A 166 4.20 11.54 -0.45
N ASP A 167 4.06 10.46 -1.23
CA ASP A 167 3.00 9.48 -1.04
C ASP A 167 3.08 8.80 0.34
N GLU A 168 4.31 8.46 0.76
CA GLU A 168 4.54 7.84 2.06
C GLU A 168 4.18 8.79 3.22
N PHE A 169 4.58 10.07 3.15
CA PHE A 169 4.22 11.05 4.17
C PHE A 169 2.72 11.31 4.21
N ALA A 170 2.03 11.30 3.08
CA ALA A 170 0.58 11.43 3.02
C ALA A 170 -0.11 10.21 3.63
N ALA A 171 0.34 9.00 3.30
CA ALA A 171 -0.18 7.76 3.88
C ALA A 171 0.07 7.68 5.40
N ASP A 172 1.26 8.11 5.88
CA ASP A 172 1.55 8.19 7.33
C ASP A 172 0.63 9.18 8.06
N SER A 173 0.31 10.31 7.42
CA SER A 173 -0.62 11.30 7.99
C SER A 173 -2.03 10.71 8.12
N GLU A 174 -2.51 10.04 7.07
CA GLU A 174 -3.79 9.32 7.11
C GLU A 174 -3.78 8.22 8.19
N ALA A 175 -2.68 7.47 8.32
CA ALA A 175 -2.56 6.42 9.32
C ALA A 175 -2.74 6.98 10.74
N VAL A 176 -1.99 8.03 11.10
CA VAL A 176 -2.09 8.67 12.42
C VAL A 176 -3.51 9.16 12.70
N GLU A 177 -4.12 9.86 11.75
CA GLU A 177 -5.46 10.41 11.91
C GLU A 177 -6.52 9.30 12.05
N ASN A 178 -6.46 8.27 11.20
CA ASN A 178 -7.48 7.24 11.12
C ASN A 178 -7.43 6.28 12.32
N VAL A 179 -6.24 5.91 12.83
CA VAL A 179 -6.14 5.07 14.04
C VAL A 179 -6.59 5.85 15.29
N LEU A 180 -6.29 7.15 15.38
CA LEU A 180 -6.77 8.00 16.46
C LEU A 180 -8.30 8.11 16.50
N ARG A 181 -8.94 8.25 15.34
CA ARG A 181 -10.42 8.34 15.24
C ARG A 181 -11.14 7.13 15.83
N VAL A 182 -10.48 5.99 15.87
CA VAL A 182 -11.02 4.74 16.43
C VAL A 182 -10.46 4.42 17.82
N GLY A 183 -9.72 5.36 18.42
CA GLY A 183 -9.19 5.23 19.77
C GLY A 183 -7.99 4.30 19.90
N ILE A 184 -7.31 3.98 18.80
CA ILE A 184 -6.06 3.20 18.79
C ILE A 184 -4.87 4.16 18.93
N ASP A 185 -3.83 3.71 19.66
CA ASP A 185 -2.63 4.50 19.89
C ASP A 185 -1.79 4.62 18.59
N PRO A 186 -1.58 5.83 18.06
CA PRO A 186 -0.78 6.03 16.86
C PRO A 186 0.72 5.79 17.07
N GLU A 187 1.20 5.69 18.32
CA GLU A 187 2.61 5.33 18.62
C GLU A 187 3.00 3.94 18.11
N GLY A 188 2.02 3.10 17.77
CA GLY A 188 2.26 1.85 17.04
C GLY A 188 2.95 2.06 15.69
N ILE A 189 2.72 3.19 15.00
CA ILE A 189 3.30 3.49 13.68
C ILE A 189 4.82 3.69 13.79
N PRO A 190 5.35 4.67 14.53
CA PRO A 190 6.80 4.83 14.66
C PRO A 190 7.47 3.63 15.34
N SER A 191 6.79 2.95 16.28
CA SER A 191 7.29 1.73 16.94
C SER A 191 7.57 0.62 15.93
N LEU A 192 6.64 0.36 15.02
CA LEU A 192 6.86 -0.63 13.97
C LEU A 192 7.98 -0.20 13.01
N PHE A 193 8.01 1.07 12.60
CA PHE A 193 9.08 1.55 11.72
C PHE A 193 10.46 1.35 12.33
N GLU A 194 10.64 1.59 13.62
CA GLU A 194 11.88 1.29 14.35
C GLU A 194 12.20 -0.19 14.33
N THR A 195 11.19 -1.05 14.57
CA THR A 195 11.34 -2.51 14.49
C THR A 195 11.80 -2.96 13.10
N LEU A 196 11.22 -2.41 12.03
CA LEU A 196 11.59 -2.73 10.66
C LEU A 196 13.02 -2.24 10.32
N MET A 197 13.40 -1.05 10.79
CA MET A 197 14.76 -0.52 10.62
C MET A 197 15.79 -1.40 11.34
N GLN A 198 15.47 -1.87 12.54
CA GLN A 198 16.33 -2.81 13.28
C GLN A 198 16.42 -4.17 12.58
N ALA A 199 15.30 -4.71 12.11
CA ALA A 199 15.26 -5.98 11.37
C ALA A 199 16.11 -5.91 10.10
N ARG A 200 16.14 -4.78 9.40
CA ARG A 200 17.00 -4.58 8.24
C ARG A 200 18.48 -4.73 8.54
N GLN A 201 18.90 -4.32 9.75
CA GLN A 201 20.30 -4.43 10.17
C GLN A 201 20.66 -5.84 10.66
N THR A 202 19.70 -6.53 11.31
CA THR A 202 19.97 -7.81 11.99
C THR A 202 19.63 -9.03 11.15
N THR A 203 18.65 -8.93 10.27
CA THR A 203 18.13 -10.03 9.45
C THR A 203 17.88 -9.54 8.01
N PRO A 204 18.93 -9.17 7.26
CA PRO A 204 18.80 -8.75 5.87
C PRO A 204 18.08 -9.82 5.04
N GLY A 205 17.24 -9.40 4.09
CA GLY A 205 16.49 -10.30 3.21
C GLY A 205 15.03 -10.51 3.60
N THR A 206 14.64 -10.25 4.87
CA THR A 206 13.25 -10.42 5.30
C THR A 206 12.38 -9.17 5.11
N VAL A 207 13.00 -8.00 5.15
CA VAL A 207 12.33 -6.68 5.09
C VAL A 207 12.50 -5.95 3.76
N GLU A 208 13.29 -6.48 2.83
CA GLU A 208 13.59 -5.83 1.56
C GLU A 208 12.35 -5.61 0.71
N SER A 209 11.36 -6.51 0.78
CA SER A 209 10.09 -6.36 0.07
C SER A 209 9.31 -5.13 0.55
N TRP A 210 9.31 -4.85 1.87
CA TRP A 210 8.74 -3.62 2.42
C TRP A 210 9.46 -2.38 1.91
N PHE A 211 10.79 -2.35 2.04
CA PHE A 211 11.59 -1.19 1.63
C PHE A 211 11.61 -0.97 0.12
N ALA A 212 11.31 -2.01 -0.67
CA ALA A 212 11.20 -1.88 -2.12
C ALA A 212 9.98 -1.08 -2.54
N THR A 213 8.85 -1.23 -1.84
CA THR A 213 7.58 -0.55 -2.12
C THR A 213 7.40 0.70 -1.26
N HIS A 214 7.80 0.65 0.01
CA HIS A 214 7.65 1.71 1.01
C HIS A 214 9.03 2.20 1.48
N PRO A 215 9.61 3.21 0.85
CA PRO A 215 10.88 3.78 1.32
C PRO A 215 10.75 4.26 2.76
N LEU A 216 11.44 3.59 3.68
CA LEU A 216 11.48 3.98 5.08
C LEU A 216 12.78 4.74 5.34
N GLU A 217 12.63 5.92 5.89
CA GLU A 217 13.71 6.80 6.31
C GLU A 217 13.43 7.26 7.75
N GLU A 218 14.48 7.59 8.49
CA GLU A 218 14.34 8.17 9.84
C GLU A 218 13.38 9.36 9.84
N ALA A 219 13.38 10.14 8.76
CA ALA A 219 12.47 11.28 8.59
C ALA A 219 10.97 10.90 8.65
N ARG A 220 10.57 9.67 8.30
CA ARG A 220 9.18 9.20 8.45
C ARG A 220 8.83 8.94 9.91
N ILE A 221 9.77 8.36 10.67
CA ILE A 221 9.60 8.15 12.12
C ILE A 221 9.42 9.49 12.83
N ASP A 222 10.30 10.45 12.54
CA ASP A 222 10.22 11.80 13.11
C ASP A 222 8.92 12.51 12.71
N ASN A 223 8.49 12.33 11.45
CA ASN A 223 7.24 12.91 10.96
C ASN A 223 6.02 12.31 11.67
N ALA A 224 5.96 10.99 11.83
CA ALA A 224 4.87 10.33 12.54
C ALA A 224 4.77 10.85 13.98
N ARG A 225 5.88 10.92 14.71
CA ARG A 225 5.92 11.47 16.07
C ARG A 225 5.46 12.93 16.13
N ARG A 226 5.89 13.75 15.18
CA ARG A 226 5.43 15.14 15.09
C ARG A 226 3.92 15.25 14.83
N LEU A 227 3.37 14.40 13.98
CA LEU A 227 1.92 14.35 13.73
C LEU A 227 1.15 13.92 14.98
N ILE A 228 1.65 12.92 15.69
CA ILE A 228 1.08 12.44 16.96
C ILE A 228 1.07 13.54 18.03
N GLU A 229 2.18 14.28 18.16
CA GLU A 229 2.29 15.43 19.07
C GLU A 229 1.31 16.55 18.69
N GLN A 230 1.23 16.90 17.40
CA GLN A 230 0.29 17.92 16.90
C GLN A 230 -1.17 17.53 17.12
N ALA A 231 -1.50 16.24 17.04
CA ALA A 231 -2.83 15.72 17.36
C ALA A 231 -3.12 15.70 18.89
N GLY A 232 -2.14 16.04 19.73
CA GLY A 232 -2.28 15.98 21.20
C GLY A 232 -2.37 14.55 21.74
N ALA A 233 -1.92 13.56 20.98
CA ALA A 233 -2.02 12.15 21.32
C ALA A 233 -0.75 11.61 22.00
N ALA A 234 0.36 12.33 21.96
CA ALA A 234 1.61 11.92 22.58
C ALA A 234 1.43 11.71 24.11
N GLY A 235 1.61 10.48 24.58
CA GLY A 235 1.41 10.12 25.98
C GLY A 235 -0.04 10.23 26.48
N ALA A 236 -1.02 10.36 25.58
CA ALA A 236 -2.43 10.40 25.97
C ALA A 236 -2.85 9.05 26.57
N GLY A 237 -3.30 9.08 27.83
CA GLY A 237 -3.82 7.87 28.49
C GLY A 237 -5.15 7.43 27.87
N GLY A 238 -5.36 6.10 27.82
CA GLY A 238 -6.64 5.51 27.41
C GLY A 238 -6.74 5.12 25.95
N LEU A 239 -5.70 5.39 25.11
CA LEU A 239 -5.63 4.86 23.76
C LEU A 239 -5.27 3.37 23.78
N LEU A 240 -5.82 2.63 22.83
CA LEU A 240 -5.69 1.19 22.74
C LEU A 240 -4.34 0.80 22.15
N GLN A 241 -3.52 0.12 22.93
CA GLN A 241 -2.24 -0.46 22.49
C GLN A 241 -2.31 -2.00 22.39
N GLN A 242 -3.15 -2.62 23.22
CA GLN A 242 -3.25 -4.07 23.33
C GLN A 242 -4.68 -4.54 23.46
N LEU A 243 -4.96 -5.69 22.88
CA LEU A 243 -6.18 -6.46 23.05
C LEU A 243 -5.84 -7.89 23.45
N PRO A 244 -6.52 -8.51 24.42
CA PRO A 244 -6.32 -9.93 24.73
C PRO A 244 -6.52 -10.84 23.50
N SER A 245 -7.45 -10.49 22.62
CA SER A 245 -7.71 -11.17 21.36
C SER A 245 -6.52 -11.12 20.38
N TYR A 246 -5.64 -10.11 20.50
CA TYR A 246 -4.46 -10.00 19.63
C TYR A 246 -3.45 -11.13 19.90
N ALA A 247 -3.24 -11.50 21.17
CA ALA A 247 -2.38 -12.64 21.52
C ALA A 247 -2.94 -13.96 20.96
N GLU A 248 -4.27 -14.14 20.95
CA GLU A 248 -4.92 -15.29 20.32
C GLU A 248 -4.76 -15.29 18.82
N PHE A 249 -4.99 -14.15 18.18
CA PHE A 249 -4.77 -13.95 16.75
C PHE A 249 -3.33 -14.30 16.35
N LYS A 250 -2.32 -13.79 17.07
CA LYS A 250 -0.90 -14.11 16.85
C LYS A 250 -0.62 -15.61 16.97
N ARG A 251 -1.17 -16.28 18.00
CA ARG A 251 -1.02 -17.74 18.16
C ARG A 251 -1.64 -18.50 16.98
N ARG A 252 -2.80 -18.05 16.51
CA ARG A 252 -3.46 -18.67 15.34
C ARG A 252 -2.66 -18.50 14.07
N VAL A 253 -2.12 -17.30 13.82
CA VAL A 253 -1.22 -17.03 12.69
C VAL A 253 0.05 -17.89 12.81
N ALA A 254 0.67 -17.98 13.97
CA ALA A 254 1.85 -18.81 14.20
C ALA A 254 1.61 -20.32 13.95
N SER A 255 0.36 -20.81 14.12
CA SER A 255 -0.02 -22.19 13.86
C SER A 255 -0.28 -22.53 12.39
N LEU A 256 -0.22 -21.55 11.48
CA LEU A 256 -0.37 -21.80 10.05
C LEU A 256 0.75 -22.71 9.53
N PRO A 257 0.46 -23.55 8.54
CA PRO A 257 1.49 -24.31 7.84
C PRO A 257 2.61 -23.42 7.32
N GLU A 258 3.83 -24.00 7.18
CA GLU A 258 4.93 -23.26 6.55
C GLU A 258 4.53 -22.80 5.14
N PRO A 259 4.88 -21.57 4.76
CA PRO A 259 4.61 -21.06 3.42
C PRO A 259 5.23 -21.94 2.36
N VAL A 260 4.44 -22.26 1.34
CA VAL A 260 4.98 -22.93 0.15
C VAL A 260 5.90 -21.94 -0.55
N GLN A 261 7.18 -22.26 -0.65
CA GLN A 261 8.11 -21.46 -1.44
C GLN A 261 7.66 -21.53 -2.91
N PRO A 262 7.54 -20.41 -3.63
CA PRO A 262 7.30 -20.47 -5.06
C PRO A 262 8.43 -21.30 -5.70
N SER A 263 8.06 -22.27 -6.50
CA SER A 263 9.02 -23.04 -7.32
C SER A 263 9.82 -22.03 -8.16
N GLN A 264 11.15 -22.05 -7.99
CA GLN A 264 12.11 -21.23 -8.75
C GLN A 264 12.02 -21.52 -10.24
#